data_68981d9e649f7d14029b1fa912261737
#
_entry.id   68981d9e649f7d14029b1fa912261737
#
_cell.length_a   1.000
_cell.length_b   1.000
_cell.length_c   1.000
_cell.angle_alpha   90.00
_cell.angle_beta   90.00
_cell.angle_gamma   90.00
#
_symmetry.space_group_name_H-M   'P 1'
#
loop_
_entity.id
_entity.type
_entity.pdbx_description
1 polymer ?
#
loop_
_entity_poly.entity_id
_entity_poly.type
_entity_poly.pdbx_seq_one_letter_code
_entity_poly.pdbx_strand_id
1 'polypeptide(L)'
;GKHFLADSFQLGPDDGKQDKVIRTEEDVMLVEPEMLLISLTTNKAVIVSEAHEGHLLTSNYIRVDYYSSKIDPNYFCYVYNESDEVKKQIVKNEQGASLVSRLSLQQLRKFELLCPSLEEQHRVGAIYRLQQKRELLQLDKIRLEKLAVHALLNTYLKGRK
;
A
#
# COMPACT_ATOMS: atom_id res chain seq x y z
N GLY A 1 6.18 3.65 18.76
CA GLY A 1 6.00 2.94 17.49
C GLY A 1 5.93 3.93 16.33
N LYS A 2 6.16 3.42 15.14
CA LYS A 2 6.01 4.18 13.90
C LYS A 2 4.62 3.95 13.33
N HIS A 3 4.01 4.96 12.69
CA HIS A 3 2.74 4.75 12.00
C HIS A 3 2.98 4.05 10.66
N PHE A 4 2.15 3.04 10.38
CA PHE A 4 2.09 2.46 9.06
C PHE A 4 1.40 3.42 8.09
N LEU A 5 2.03 3.68 6.93
CA LEU A 5 1.50 4.49 5.85
C LEU A 5 1.50 3.65 4.56
N ALA A 6 0.33 3.42 3.98
CA ALA A 6 0.20 2.64 2.74
C ALA A 6 0.95 3.27 1.56
N ASP A 7 1.04 4.59 1.53
CA ASP A 7 1.73 5.30 0.44
C ASP A 7 3.24 5.09 0.48
N SER A 8 3.85 5.02 1.69
CA SER A 8 5.28 4.67 1.83
C SER A 8 5.54 3.21 1.46
N PHE A 9 4.52 2.36 1.57
CA PHE A 9 4.60 0.96 1.20
C PHE A 9 4.65 0.75 -0.32
N GLN A 10 3.91 1.54 -1.08
CA GLN A 10 3.89 1.47 -2.56
C GLN A 10 5.08 2.19 -3.19
N LEU A 11 5.66 3.19 -2.54
CA LEU A 11 6.70 4.07 -3.07
C LEU A 11 8.13 3.68 -2.66
N GLY A 12 8.31 2.58 -1.94
CA GLY A 12 9.63 2.14 -1.46
C GLY A 12 10.03 2.74 -0.11
N PRO A 13 11.21 2.37 0.38
CA PRO A 13 11.65 2.81 1.69
C PRO A 13 11.96 4.30 1.65
N ASP A 14 11.33 4.99 2.60
CA ASP A 14 11.77 6.26 3.12
C ASP A 14 11.92 7.43 2.12
N ASP A 15 10.87 8.23 2.02
CA ASP A 15 10.88 9.54 1.36
C ASP A 15 11.62 10.62 2.21
N GLY A 16 12.39 10.24 3.20
CA GLY A 16 13.14 11.10 4.09
C GLY A 16 12.30 11.78 5.17
N LYS A 17 11.03 11.42 5.34
CA LYS A 17 10.24 11.87 6.48
C LYS A 17 10.68 11.11 7.72
N GLN A 18 11.11 11.85 8.73
CA GLN A 18 11.46 11.25 10.03
C GLN A 18 10.24 10.53 10.57
N ASP A 19 10.41 9.23 10.79
CA ASP A 19 9.41 8.43 11.47
C ASP A 19 9.09 9.01 12.85
N LYS A 20 7.84 9.35 13.06
CA LYS A 20 7.39 9.83 14.37
C LYS A 20 7.31 8.65 15.34
N VAL A 21 8.24 8.58 16.27
CA VAL A 21 8.18 7.58 17.36
C VAL A 21 7.11 7.99 18.36
N ILE A 22 6.10 7.16 18.53
CA ILE A 22 5.04 7.34 19.51
C ILE A 22 5.28 6.34 20.64
N ARG A 23 5.20 6.81 21.88
CA ARG A 23 5.18 5.97 23.08
C ARG A 23 3.75 5.95 23.61
N THR A 24 3.22 4.78 23.86
CA THR A 24 1.90 4.59 24.47
C THR A 24 1.97 3.44 25.46
N GLU A 25 1.17 3.52 26.51
CA GLU A 25 0.94 2.44 27.46
C GLU A 25 -0.34 1.64 27.13
N GLU A 26 -1.08 2.08 26.09
CA GLU A 26 -2.29 1.41 25.63
C GLU A 26 -1.93 0.21 24.74
N ASP A 27 -2.79 -0.81 24.76
CA ASP A 27 -2.73 -1.91 23.81
C ASP A 27 -3.03 -1.40 22.41
N VAL A 28 -2.02 -1.45 21.55
CA VAL A 28 -2.11 -0.99 20.16
C VAL A 28 -1.88 -2.15 19.22
N MET A 29 -2.57 -2.12 18.09
CA MET A 29 -2.35 -3.09 17.04
C MET A 29 -1.11 -2.70 16.23
N LEU A 30 -0.16 -3.61 16.14
CA LEU A 30 1.02 -3.47 15.31
C LEU A 30 0.81 -4.23 14.00
N VAL A 31 1.43 -3.76 12.93
CA VAL A 31 1.43 -4.49 11.66
C VAL A 31 2.48 -5.60 11.70
N GLU A 32 2.11 -6.72 11.12
CA GLU A 32 2.98 -7.89 10.92
C GLU A 32 3.15 -8.12 9.41
N PRO A 33 4.26 -8.70 8.98
CA PRO A 33 4.44 -9.11 7.61
C PRO A 33 3.29 -9.98 7.11
N GLU A 34 2.99 -9.89 5.81
CA GLU A 34 1.92 -10.62 5.14
C GLU A 34 0.48 -10.24 5.57
N MET A 35 0.28 -9.31 6.49
CA MET A 35 -1.05 -8.75 6.73
C MET A 35 -1.60 -8.10 5.47
N LEU A 36 -2.85 -8.41 5.14
CA LEU A 36 -3.61 -7.74 4.10
C LEU A 36 -4.41 -6.58 4.71
N LEU A 37 -4.15 -5.36 4.26
CA LEU A 37 -4.76 -4.15 4.77
C LEU A 37 -5.44 -3.37 3.65
N ILE A 38 -6.57 -2.72 3.98
CA ILE A 38 -7.21 -1.73 3.11
C ILE A 38 -7.11 -0.36 3.78
N SER A 39 -6.55 0.61 3.08
CA SER A 39 -6.53 2.00 3.50
C SER A 39 -7.89 2.65 3.22
N LEU A 40 -8.51 3.22 4.24
CA LEU A 40 -9.77 3.96 4.13
C LEU A 40 -9.59 5.38 3.56
N THR A 41 -8.35 5.87 3.52
CA THR A 41 -8.04 7.20 3.01
C THR A 41 -7.69 7.18 1.53
N THR A 42 -6.97 6.15 1.07
CA THR A 42 -6.53 6.01 -0.32
C THR A 42 -7.35 4.99 -1.10
N ASN A 43 -8.23 4.25 -0.43
CA ASN A 43 -9.00 3.13 -1.00
C ASN A 43 -8.10 2.11 -1.72
N LYS A 44 -6.93 1.81 -1.13
CA LYS A 44 -5.97 0.84 -1.68
C LYS A 44 -5.81 -0.34 -0.74
N ALA A 45 -5.75 -1.54 -1.32
CA ALA A 45 -5.37 -2.77 -0.64
C ALA A 45 -3.87 -3.00 -0.77
N VAL A 46 -3.23 -3.39 0.32
CA VAL A 46 -1.78 -3.63 0.38
C VAL A 46 -1.46 -4.84 1.25
N ILE A 47 -0.35 -5.51 0.95
CA ILE A 47 0.23 -6.54 1.81
C ILE A 47 1.41 -5.92 2.54
N VAL A 48 1.46 -6.07 3.85
CA VAL A 48 2.55 -5.54 4.69
C VAL A 48 3.84 -6.29 4.39
N SER A 49 4.91 -5.56 4.11
CA SER A 49 6.25 -6.13 3.94
C SER A 49 7.00 -6.19 5.27
N GLU A 50 8.05 -7.00 5.33
CA GLU A 50 8.95 -7.11 6.48
C GLU A 50 9.54 -5.76 6.93
N ALA A 51 9.78 -4.84 5.99
CA ALA A 51 10.31 -3.50 6.30
C ALA A 51 9.38 -2.66 7.19
N HIS A 52 8.11 -3.02 7.30
CA HIS A 52 7.10 -2.29 8.07
C HIS A 52 6.65 -3.03 9.33
N GLU A 53 7.29 -4.14 9.66
CA GLU A 53 7.02 -4.89 10.88
C GLU A 53 7.09 -3.98 12.13
N GLY A 54 6.12 -4.12 13.02
CA GLY A 54 6.05 -3.36 14.25
C GLY A 54 5.61 -1.90 14.11
N HIS A 55 5.21 -1.44 12.90
CA HIS A 55 4.58 -0.14 12.75
C HIS A 55 3.18 -0.13 13.38
N LEU A 56 2.75 1.02 13.88
CA LEU A 56 1.43 1.17 14.48
C LEU A 56 0.33 1.16 13.40
N LEU A 57 -0.62 0.23 13.53
CA LEU A 57 -1.81 0.21 12.70
C LEU A 57 -2.83 1.21 13.24
N THR A 58 -3.17 2.21 12.44
CA THR A 58 -4.15 3.24 12.82
C THR A 58 -5.56 2.86 12.36
N SER A 59 -6.58 3.54 12.90
CA SER A 59 -7.99 3.37 12.49
C SER A 59 -8.29 3.73 11.03
N ASN A 60 -7.30 4.24 10.29
CA ASN A 60 -7.43 4.50 8.85
C ASN A 60 -7.27 3.24 7.99
N TYR A 61 -6.96 2.11 8.61
CA TYR A 61 -6.79 0.83 7.93
C TYR A 61 -7.75 -0.21 8.45
N ILE A 62 -8.20 -1.07 7.57
CA ILE A 62 -8.95 -2.28 7.88
C ILE A 62 -8.04 -3.48 7.60
N ARG A 63 -7.88 -4.36 8.56
CA ARG A 63 -7.29 -5.67 8.36
C ARG A 63 -8.30 -6.58 7.66
N VAL A 64 -7.86 -7.25 6.63
CA VAL A 64 -8.63 -8.26 5.91
C VAL A 64 -8.11 -9.64 6.27
N ASP A 65 -8.91 -10.39 7.01
CA ASP A 65 -8.59 -11.79 7.27
C ASP A 65 -9.07 -12.66 6.10
N TYR A 66 -8.23 -13.56 5.64
CA TYR A 66 -8.51 -14.41 4.49
C TYR A 66 -8.03 -15.85 4.71
N TYR A 67 -8.65 -16.76 3.98
CA TYR A 67 -8.20 -18.17 3.94
C TYR A 67 -7.33 -18.36 2.70
N SER A 68 -6.05 -18.66 2.90
CA SER A 68 -5.08 -18.89 1.81
C SER A 68 -5.47 -20.04 0.85
N SER A 69 -6.30 -20.97 1.32
CA SER A 69 -6.89 -22.03 0.49
C SER A 69 -8.01 -21.56 -0.46
N LYS A 70 -8.47 -20.31 -0.33
CA LYS A 70 -9.57 -19.75 -1.12
C LYS A 70 -9.17 -18.51 -1.91
N ILE A 71 -8.30 -17.69 -1.36
CA ILE A 71 -7.91 -16.42 -1.96
C ILE A 71 -6.41 -16.20 -1.86
N ASP A 72 -5.80 -15.78 -2.97
CA ASP A 72 -4.43 -15.30 -3.01
C ASP A 72 -4.42 -13.81 -2.64
N PRO A 73 -3.63 -13.34 -1.66
CA PRO A 73 -3.65 -11.95 -1.22
C PRO A 73 -3.12 -10.97 -2.28
N ASN A 74 -2.18 -11.38 -3.14
CA ASN A 74 -1.70 -10.53 -4.24
C ASN A 74 -2.76 -10.39 -5.33
N TYR A 75 -3.51 -11.47 -5.61
CA TYR A 75 -4.67 -11.43 -6.49
C TYR A 75 -5.75 -10.50 -5.94
N PHE A 76 -6.04 -10.59 -4.64
CA PHE A 76 -6.99 -9.69 -3.98
C PHE A 76 -6.55 -8.24 -4.16
N CYS A 77 -5.28 -7.91 -3.90
CA CYS A 77 -4.76 -6.56 -4.10
C CYS A 77 -4.92 -6.08 -5.54
N TYR A 78 -4.63 -6.95 -6.53
CA TYR A 78 -4.83 -6.63 -7.94
C TYR A 78 -6.28 -6.28 -8.24
N VAL A 79 -7.22 -7.17 -7.91
CA VAL A 79 -8.64 -6.98 -8.21
C VAL A 79 -9.19 -5.75 -7.48
N TYR A 80 -8.86 -5.59 -6.22
CA TYR A 80 -9.31 -4.45 -5.42
C TYR A 80 -8.79 -3.11 -5.95
N ASN A 81 -7.52 -3.05 -6.33
CA ASN A 81 -6.87 -1.81 -6.73
C ASN A 81 -7.09 -1.44 -8.20
N GLU A 82 -7.23 -2.42 -9.08
CA GLU A 82 -7.16 -2.19 -10.53
C GLU A 82 -8.43 -2.59 -11.28
N SER A 83 -9.27 -3.47 -10.74
CA SER A 83 -10.49 -3.90 -11.42
C SER A 83 -11.48 -2.75 -11.60
N ASP A 84 -11.98 -2.59 -12.83
CA ASP A 84 -13.01 -1.60 -13.15
C ASP A 84 -14.34 -1.89 -12.41
N GLU A 85 -14.63 -3.13 -12.11
CA GLU A 85 -15.82 -3.54 -11.39
C GLU A 85 -15.77 -3.07 -9.95
N VAL A 86 -14.64 -3.22 -9.28
CA VAL A 86 -14.43 -2.70 -7.92
C VAL A 86 -14.44 -1.17 -7.92
N LYS A 87 -13.77 -0.54 -8.88
CA LYS A 87 -13.80 0.93 -9.04
C LYS A 87 -15.23 1.46 -9.21
N LYS A 88 -16.06 0.79 -10.01
CA LYS A 88 -17.49 1.13 -10.14
C LYS A 88 -18.26 0.96 -8.84
N GLN A 89 -17.99 -0.10 -8.07
CA GLN A 89 -18.62 -0.32 -6.77
C GLN A 89 -18.21 0.77 -5.76
N ILE A 90 -16.94 1.19 -5.76
CA ILE A 90 -16.46 2.31 -4.94
C ILE A 90 -17.22 3.59 -5.28
N VAL A 91 -17.22 4.00 -6.55
CA VAL A 91 -17.90 5.22 -7.02
C VAL A 91 -19.40 5.20 -6.72
N LYS A 92 -20.07 4.07 -6.92
CA LYS A 92 -21.51 3.92 -6.59
C LYS A 92 -21.79 4.15 -5.11
N ASN A 93 -20.89 3.70 -4.25
CA ASN A 93 -21.01 3.86 -2.80
C ASN A 93 -20.65 5.28 -2.33
N GLU A 94 -19.84 6.02 -3.11
CA GLU A 94 -19.46 7.42 -2.82
C GLU A 94 -20.55 8.43 -3.19
N GLN A 95 -21.41 8.14 -4.16
CA GLN A 95 -22.45 9.08 -4.65
C GLN A 95 -23.51 9.47 -3.61
N GLY A 96 -23.50 8.91 -2.41
CA GLY A 96 -24.40 9.26 -1.31
C GLY A 96 -23.76 10.06 -0.17
N ALA A 97 -22.50 10.44 -0.26
CA ALA A 97 -21.76 11.05 0.84
C ALA A 97 -20.93 12.28 0.41
N SER A 98 -20.76 13.22 1.32
CA SER A 98 -19.99 14.46 1.24
C SER A 98 -18.60 14.29 0.60
N LEU A 99 -18.03 15.39 0.08
CA LEU A 99 -16.76 15.58 -0.65
C LEU A 99 -15.49 14.85 -0.12
N VAL A 100 -15.56 14.14 1.00
CA VAL A 100 -14.52 13.26 1.55
C VAL A 100 -15.19 11.95 1.98
N SER A 101 -15.53 11.10 1.01
CA SER A 101 -16.16 9.82 1.30
C SER A 101 -15.10 8.79 1.64
N ARG A 102 -15.00 8.45 2.92
CA ARG A 102 -14.31 7.24 3.37
C ARG A 102 -15.24 6.06 3.21
N LEU A 103 -14.79 5.00 2.55
CA LEU A 103 -15.53 3.74 2.51
C LEU A 103 -15.75 3.22 3.94
N SER A 104 -17.00 2.94 4.26
CA SER A 104 -17.33 2.32 5.54
C SER A 104 -17.08 0.80 5.49
N LEU A 105 -16.83 0.21 6.66
CA LEU A 105 -16.72 -1.25 6.79
C LEU A 105 -17.98 -1.98 6.25
N GLN A 106 -19.16 -1.38 6.42
CA GLN A 106 -20.41 -1.95 5.93
C GLN A 106 -20.49 -1.95 4.40
N GLN A 107 -19.93 -0.94 3.74
CA GLN A 107 -19.84 -0.88 2.28
C GLN A 107 -18.83 -1.91 1.76
N LEU A 108 -17.66 -2.01 2.38
CA LEU A 108 -16.64 -3.01 2.01
C LEU A 108 -17.14 -4.44 2.10
N ARG A 109 -17.97 -4.76 3.10
CA ARG A 109 -18.58 -6.10 3.25
C ARG A 109 -19.53 -6.49 2.12
N LYS A 110 -19.99 -5.53 1.34
CA LYS A 110 -20.91 -5.75 0.20
C LYS A 110 -20.18 -5.86 -1.14
N PHE A 111 -18.86 -5.72 -1.15
CA PHE A 111 -18.11 -5.80 -2.39
C PHE A 111 -18.09 -7.23 -2.90
N GLU A 112 -18.41 -7.34 -4.18
CA GLU A 112 -18.32 -8.59 -4.92
C GLU A 112 -17.03 -8.59 -5.73
N LEU A 113 -16.27 -9.66 -5.60
CA LEU A 113 -15.01 -9.85 -6.29
C LEU A 113 -15.11 -11.09 -7.18
N LEU A 114 -14.60 -11.00 -8.40
CA LEU A 114 -14.40 -12.18 -9.24
C LEU A 114 -13.38 -13.09 -8.53
N CYS A 115 -13.73 -14.37 -8.37
CA CYS A 115 -12.91 -15.34 -7.68
C CYS A 115 -12.70 -16.59 -8.57
N PRO A 116 -11.73 -16.55 -9.50
CA PRO A 116 -11.41 -17.70 -10.35
C PRO A 116 -10.74 -18.83 -9.54
N SER A 117 -10.26 -19.87 -10.22
CA SER A 117 -9.51 -20.93 -9.58
C SER A 117 -8.28 -20.39 -8.83
N LEU A 118 -7.89 -21.04 -7.74
CA LEU A 118 -6.74 -20.60 -6.94
C LEU A 118 -5.43 -20.57 -7.78
N GLU A 119 -5.31 -21.47 -8.75
CA GLU A 119 -4.19 -21.49 -9.68
C GLU A 119 -4.13 -20.22 -10.54
N GLU A 120 -5.25 -19.79 -11.07
CA GLU A 120 -5.35 -18.54 -11.83
C GLU A 120 -5.08 -17.33 -10.94
N GLN A 121 -5.61 -17.31 -9.72
CA GLN A 121 -5.33 -16.27 -8.74
C GLN A 121 -3.83 -16.15 -8.47
N HIS A 122 -3.13 -17.26 -8.23
CA HIS A 122 -1.67 -17.28 -8.00
C HIS A 122 -0.90 -16.71 -9.21
N ARG A 123 -1.31 -17.08 -10.44
CA ARG A 123 -0.66 -16.53 -11.66
C ARG A 123 -0.82 -15.03 -11.77
N VAL A 124 -2.05 -14.54 -11.63
CA VAL A 124 -2.36 -13.10 -11.72
C VAL A 124 -1.69 -12.33 -10.57
N GLY A 125 -1.77 -12.84 -9.35
CA GLY A 125 -1.16 -12.24 -8.17
C GLY A 125 0.36 -12.14 -8.28
N ALA A 126 1.02 -13.18 -8.81
CA ALA A 126 2.46 -13.17 -9.04
C ALA A 126 2.88 -12.11 -10.06
N ILE A 127 2.14 -11.98 -11.16
CA ILE A 127 2.40 -10.93 -12.17
C ILE A 127 2.23 -9.55 -11.56
N TYR A 128 1.16 -9.32 -10.82
CA TYR A 128 0.90 -8.03 -10.16
C TYR A 128 2.00 -7.68 -9.17
N ARG A 129 2.41 -8.62 -8.32
CA ARG A 129 3.51 -8.43 -7.36
C ARG A 129 4.82 -8.08 -8.06
N LEU A 130 5.15 -8.75 -9.17
CA LEU A 130 6.35 -8.47 -9.96
C LEU A 130 6.30 -7.07 -10.59
N GLN A 131 5.14 -6.66 -11.10
CA GLN A 131 4.93 -5.31 -11.64
C GLN A 131 5.14 -4.25 -10.55
N GLN A 132 4.54 -4.42 -9.38
CA GLN A 132 4.72 -3.52 -8.24
C GLN A 132 6.21 -3.40 -7.85
N LYS A 133 6.90 -4.52 -7.74
CA LYS A 133 8.34 -4.54 -7.45
C LYS A 133 9.16 -3.80 -8.51
N ARG A 134 8.83 -3.99 -9.78
CA ARG A 134 9.49 -3.29 -10.89
C ARG A 134 9.29 -1.78 -10.80
N GLU A 135 8.09 -1.33 -10.52
CA GLU A 135 7.77 0.10 -10.36
C GLU A 135 8.57 0.73 -9.21
N LEU A 136 8.64 0.08 -8.07
CA LEU A 136 9.45 0.52 -6.94
C LEU A 136 10.94 0.66 -7.31
N LEU A 137 11.50 -0.34 -7.98
CA LEU A 137 12.90 -0.29 -8.42
C LEU A 137 13.17 0.83 -9.44
N GLN A 138 12.21 1.11 -10.32
CA GLN A 138 12.31 2.22 -11.25
C GLN A 138 12.31 3.58 -10.54
N LEU A 139 11.44 3.76 -9.55
CA LEU A 139 11.39 4.96 -8.72
C LEU A 139 12.69 5.16 -7.94
N ASP A 140 13.22 4.11 -7.33
CA ASP A 140 14.51 4.15 -6.63
C ASP A 140 15.66 4.52 -7.58
N LYS A 141 15.67 3.94 -8.77
CA LYS A 141 16.66 4.30 -9.81
C LYS A 141 16.62 5.79 -10.12
N ILE A 142 15.42 6.34 -10.39
CA ILE A 142 15.26 7.78 -10.70
C ILE A 142 15.73 8.63 -9.52
N ARG A 143 15.43 8.24 -8.29
CA ARG A 143 15.88 8.93 -7.08
C ARG A 143 17.39 8.96 -6.97
N LEU A 144 18.04 7.81 -7.15
CA LEU A 144 19.51 7.69 -7.10
C LEU A 144 20.20 8.49 -8.21
N GLU A 145 19.65 8.48 -9.42
CA GLU A 145 20.14 9.29 -10.54
C GLU A 145 20.08 10.79 -10.22
N LYS A 146 18.98 11.26 -9.65
CA LYS A 146 18.83 12.65 -9.20
C LYS A 146 19.87 13.01 -8.14
N LEU A 147 20.07 12.15 -7.14
CA LEU A 147 21.08 12.38 -6.10
C LEU A 147 22.48 12.45 -6.68
N ALA A 148 22.83 11.56 -7.61
CA ALA A 148 24.13 11.58 -8.28
C ALA A 148 24.35 12.87 -9.07
N VAL A 149 23.37 13.32 -9.83
CA VAL A 149 23.42 14.60 -10.57
C VAL A 149 23.62 15.77 -9.61
N HIS A 150 22.83 15.83 -8.52
CA HIS A 150 22.98 16.88 -7.51
C HIS A 150 24.39 16.90 -6.87
N ALA A 151 24.94 15.74 -6.57
CA ALA A 151 26.29 15.63 -6.01
C ALA A 151 27.33 16.17 -7.00
N LEU A 152 27.24 15.81 -8.28
CA LEU A 152 28.13 16.30 -9.33
C LEU A 152 28.05 17.83 -9.48
N LEU A 153 26.83 18.38 -9.54
CA LEU A 153 26.64 19.82 -9.67
C LEU A 153 27.18 20.58 -8.46
N ASN A 154 26.98 20.08 -7.26
CA ASN A 154 27.50 20.68 -6.03
C ASN A 154 29.06 20.66 -6.01
N THR A 155 29.67 19.58 -6.47
CA THR A 155 31.12 19.48 -6.56
C THR A 155 31.69 20.49 -7.58
N TYR A 156 31.01 20.62 -8.73
CA TYR A 156 31.36 21.59 -9.76
C TYR A 156 31.29 23.03 -9.27
N LEU A 157 30.22 23.38 -8.51
CA LEU A 157 30.07 24.72 -7.96
C LEU A 157 31.10 25.05 -6.86
N LYS A 158 31.45 24.07 -6.03
CA LYS A 158 32.47 24.25 -4.98
C LYS A 158 33.89 24.37 -5.52
N GLY A 159 34.22 23.73 -6.63
CA GLY A 159 35.51 23.81 -7.29
C GLY A 159 35.80 25.10 -8.04
N ARG A 160 34.87 26.05 -8.06
CA ARG A 160 35.00 27.37 -8.70
C ARG A 160 35.33 28.52 -7.73
N LYS A 161 35.66 28.22 -6.47
CA LYS A 161 36.09 29.23 -5.48
C LYS A 161 37.62 29.31 -5.39
#